data_80cc19ca89e6046ff639318fdab92eb1
#
_entry.id   80cc19ca89e6046ff639318fdab92eb1
#
_cell.length_a   1.000
_cell.length_b   1.000
_cell.length_c   1.000
_cell.angle_alpha   90.00
_cell.angle_beta   90.00
_cell.angle_gamma   90.00
#
_symmetry.space_group_name_H-M   'P 1'
#
loop_
_entity.id
_entity.type
_entity.pdbx_description
1 polymer ?
#
loop_
_entity_poly.entity_id
_entity_poly.type
_entity_poly.pdbx_seq_one_letter_code
_entity_poly.pdbx_strand_id
1 'polypeptide(L)'
;MPRGSPGQRREQILQTFATMLQTRVGSPITTAALAKEVGVSEAALYRHFPSKARMFEGLIEFMEDTVFTRTSRIMAEIDDPRQRCRNVLLLLLSFCERNPGFSRLLTGDVLAGETERLRR
;
A
#
# COMPACT_ATOMS: atom_id res chain seq x y z
N MET A 1 -6.40 -23.10 -7.76
CA MET A 1 -6.43 -21.66 -8.02
C MET A 1 -5.64 -21.33 -9.27
N PRO A 2 -6.24 -20.64 -10.21
CA PRO A 2 -5.48 -20.20 -11.37
C PRO A 2 -4.37 -19.24 -10.92
N ARG A 3 -3.23 -19.37 -11.57
CA ARG A 3 -2.13 -18.44 -11.32
C ARG A 3 -2.52 -17.09 -11.90
N GLY A 4 -2.44 -16.05 -11.09
CA GLY A 4 -2.66 -14.71 -11.57
C GLY A 4 -1.58 -14.27 -12.54
N SER A 5 -1.87 -13.25 -13.35
CA SER A 5 -0.86 -12.58 -14.17
C SER A 5 0.22 -11.96 -13.26
N PRO A 6 1.41 -11.63 -13.80
CA PRO A 6 2.43 -10.94 -13.00
C PRO A 6 1.92 -9.67 -12.31
N GLY A 7 1.05 -8.90 -12.96
CA GLY A 7 0.43 -7.73 -12.35
C GLY A 7 -0.48 -8.08 -11.18
N GLN A 8 -1.26 -9.14 -11.32
CA GLN A 8 -2.13 -9.60 -10.23
C GLN A 8 -1.32 -10.12 -9.05
N ARG A 9 -0.23 -10.82 -9.32
CA ARG A 9 0.65 -11.32 -8.26
C ARG A 9 1.29 -10.16 -7.50
N ARG A 10 1.74 -9.14 -8.22
CA ARG A 10 2.32 -7.94 -7.62
C ARG A 10 1.32 -7.27 -6.68
N GLU A 11 0.08 -7.08 -7.11
CA GLU A 11 -0.98 -6.50 -6.28
C GLU A 11 -1.29 -7.36 -5.07
N GLN A 12 -1.33 -8.67 -5.24
CA GLN A 12 -1.57 -9.61 -4.14
C GLN A 12 -0.50 -9.46 -3.06
N ILE A 13 0.77 -9.35 -3.46
CA ILE A 13 1.88 -9.14 -2.52
C ILE A 13 1.68 -7.82 -1.76
N LEU A 14 1.35 -6.75 -2.46
CA LEU A 14 1.16 -5.44 -1.84
C LEU A 14 -0.03 -5.41 -0.89
N GLN A 15 -1.14 -6.04 -1.25
CA GLN A 15 -2.30 -6.12 -0.39
C GLN A 15 -2.03 -6.96 0.87
N THR A 16 -1.31 -8.06 0.71
CA THR A 16 -0.92 -8.90 1.84
C THR A 16 0.00 -8.13 2.78
N PHE A 17 0.95 -7.40 2.21
CA PHE A 17 1.87 -6.56 2.99
C PHE A 17 1.11 -5.49 3.78
N ALA A 18 0.16 -4.82 3.14
CA ALA A 18 -0.68 -3.81 3.80
C ALA A 18 -1.47 -4.43 4.97
N THR A 19 -2.04 -5.61 4.76
CA THR A 19 -2.78 -6.31 5.81
C THR A 19 -1.87 -6.68 6.98
N MET A 20 -0.66 -7.13 6.71
CA MET A 20 0.30 -7.47 7.77
C MET A 20 0.73 -6.23 8.56
N LEU A 21 0.86 -5.07 7.90
CA LEU A 21 1.12 -3.81 8.59
C LEU A 21 -0.01 -3.41 9.54
N GLN A 22 -1.25 -3.75 9.18
CA GLN A 22 -2.40 -3.49 10.03
C GLN A 22 -2.44 -4.41 11.26
N THR A 23 -2.13 -5.68 11.07
CA THR A 23 -2.37 -6.71 12.09
C THR A 23 -1.17 -6.98 12.98
N ARG A 24 0.04 -6.65 12.52
CA ARG A 24 1.29 -6.93 13.25
C ARG A 24 1.92 -5.64 13.75
N VAL A 25 1.17 -4.91 14.57
CA VAL A 25 1.66 -3.67 15.18
C VAL A 25 2.78 -3.99 16.16
N GLY A 26 3.88 -3.25 16.04
CA GLY A 26 5.02 -3.38 16.94
C GLY A 26 6.00 -4.49 16.61
N SER A 27 5.73 -5.29 15.56
CA SER A 27 6.62 -6.35 15.11
C SER A 27 7.13 -6.06 13.71
N PRO A 28 8.43 -6.23 13.43
CA PRO A 28 8.92 -6.09 12.07
C PRO A 28 8.36 -7.20 11.18
N ILE A 29 8.03 -6.86 9.93
CA ILE A 29 7.57 -7.81 8.94
C ILE A 29 8.78 -8.30 8.16
N THR A 30 9.06 -9.60 8.23
CA THR A 30 10.16 -10.19 7.48
C THR A 30 9.70 -10.60 6.09
N THR A 31 10.62 -10.65 5.14
CA THR A 31 10.33 -11.13 3.79
C THR A 31 9.89 -12.59 3.80
N ALA A 32 10.46 -13.40 4.70
CA ALA A 32 10.06 -14.79 4.86
C ALA A 32 8.60 -14.91 5.30
N ALA A 33 8.17 -14.11 6.28
CA ALA A 33 6.80 -14.10 6.76
C ALA A 33 5.83 -13.63 5.66
N LEU A 34 6.23 -12.61 4.92
CA LEU A 34 5.40 -12.09 3.81
C LEU A 34 5.26 -13.13 2.71
N ALA A 35 6.35 -13.78 2.32
CA ALA A 35 6.31 -14.83 1.29
C ALA A 35 5.38 -15.96 1.72
N LYS A 36 5.43 -16.36 2.99
CA LYS A 36 4.57 -17.40 3.54
C LYS A 36 3.09 -17.01 3.47
N GLU A 37 2.76 -15.79 3.86
CA GLU A 37 1.38 -15.29 3.82
C GLU A 37 0.84 -15.20 2.40
N VAL A 38 1.67 -14.76 1.45
CA VAL A 38 1.28 -14.69 0.04
C VAL A 38 1.15 -16.07 -0.56
N GLY A 39 1.92 -17.05 -0.07
CA GLY A 39 1.96 -18.40 -0.60
C GLY A 39 2.95 -18.57 -1.73
N VAL A 40 4.07 -17.84 -1.69
CA VAL A 40 5.14 -17.91 -2.69
C VAL A 40 6.47 -18.12 -1.98
N SER A 41 7.51 -18.48 -2.77
CA SER A 41 8.87 -18.55 -2.24
C SER A 41 9.44 -17.13 -2.06
N GLU A 42 10.46 -17.00 -1.21
CA GLU A 42 11.16 -15.72 -1.09
C GLU A 42 11.80 -15.31 -2.42
N ALA A 43 12.32 -16.28 -3.20
CA ALA A 43 12.89 -15.99 -4.51
C ALA A 43 11.85 -15.39 -5.45
N ALA A 44 10.61 -15.90 -5.45
CA ALA A 44 9.52 -15.34 -6.23
C ALA A 44 9.17 -13.93 -5.76
N LEU A 45 9.16 -13.71 -4.44
CA LEU A 45 8.92 -12.39 -3.86
C LEU A 45 9.96 -11.38 -4.35
N TYR A 46 11.24 -11.74 -4.28
CA TYR A 46 12.34 -10.88 -4.72
C TYR A 46 12.35 -10.61 -6.21
N ARG A 47 11.74 -11.47 -7.03
CA ARG A 47 11.57 -11.18 -8.46
C ARG A 47 10.63 -10.01 -8.71
N HIS A 48 9.61 -9.85 -7.86
CA HIS A 48 8.70 -8.71 -7.95
C HIS A 48 9.26 -7.48 -7.26
N PHE A 49 9.89 -7.67 -6.12
CA PHE A 49 10.42 -6.58 -5.30
C PHE A 49 11.83 -6.94 -4.82
N PRO A 50 12.87 -6.41 -5.47
CA PRO A 50 14.26 -6.81 -5.19
C PRO A 50 14.73 -6.50 -3.76
N SER A 51 14.03 -5.63 -3.04
CA SER A 51 14.37 -5.31 -1.66
C SER A 51 13.11 -4.92 -0.88
N LYS A 52 13.23 -4.89 0.45
CA LYS A 52 12.14 -4.44 1.31
C LYS A 52 11.78 -2.98 1.04
N ALA A 53 12.78 -2.14 0.76
CA ALA A 53 12.54 -0.76 0.38
C ALA A 53 11.69 -0.65 -0.88
N ARG A 54 11.95 -1.53 -1.87
CA ARG A 54 11.15 -1.57 -3.09
C ARG A 54 9.71 -2.00 -2.83
N MET A 55 9.49 -2.86 -1.84
CA MET A 55 8.14 -3.25 -1.42
C MET A 55 7.38 -2.06 -0.85
N PHE A 56 8.03 -1.26 0.00
CA PHE A 56 7.43 -0.03 0.54
C PHE A 56 7.12 0.98 -0.56
N GLU A 57 8.05 1.19 -1.49
CA GLU A 57 7.81 2.05 -2.65
C GLU A 57 6.59 1.58 -3.46
N GLY A 58 6.52 0.28 -3.73
CA GLY A 58 5.39 -0.30 -4.46
C GLY A 58 4.07 -0.13 -3.72
N LEU A 59 4.08 -0.28 -2.40
CA LEU A 59 2.90 -0.10 -1.59
C LEU A 59 2.44 1.36 -1.59
N ILE A 60 3.36 2.30 -1.49
CA ILE A 60 3.06 3.73 -1.56
C ILE A 60 2.44 4.06 -2.93
N GLU A 61 3.05 3.61 -4.01
CA GLU A 61 2.53 3.82 -5.37
C GLU A 61 1.12 3.24 -5.54
N PHE A 62 0.91 2.04 -5.03
CA PHE A 62 -0.40 1.38 -5.09
C PHE A 62 -1.47 2.20 -4.37
N MET A 63 -1.15 2.72 -3.21
CA MET A 63 -2.05 3.56 -2.43
C MET A 63 -2.30 4.91 -3.10
N GLU A 64 -1.25 5.53 -3.64
CA GLU A 64 -1.37 6.77 -4.39
C GLU A 64 -2.29 6.59 -5.60
N ASP A 65 -2.08 5.54 -6.38
CA ASP A 65 -2.92 5.26 -7.55
C ASP A 65 -4.38 5.10 -7.16
N THR A 66 -4.64 4.39 -6.07
CA THR A 66 -6.00 4.19 -5.57
C THR A 66 -6.65 5.52 -5.18
N VAL A 67 -5.95 6.33 -4.41
CA VAL A 67 -6.46 7.63 -3.94
C VAL A 67 -6.63 8.60 -5.11
N PHE A 68 -5.64 8.71 -5.98
CA PHE A 68 -5.70 9.64 -7.11
C PHE A 68 -6.77 9.27 -8.12
N THR A 69 -6.96 7.97 -8.38
CA THR A 69 -8.02 7.52 -9.29
C THR A 69 -9.38 7.94 -8.76
N ARG A 70 -9.64 7.73 -7.48
CA ARG A 70 -10.90 8.09 -6.84
C ARG A 70 -11.07 9.61 -6.75
N THR A 71 -10.01 10.33 -6.43
CA THR A 71 -10.01 11.79 -6.38
C THR A 71 -10.33 12.37 -7.76
N SER A 72 -9.69 11.85 -8.80
CA SER A 72 -9.96 12.28 -10.17
C SER A 72 -11.40 12.08 -10.57
N ARG A 73 -12.01 10.97 -10.14
CA ARG A 73 -13.43 10.72 -10.39
C ARG A 73 -14.32 11.74 -9.69
N ILE A 74 -14.02 12.05 -8.44
CA ILE A 74 -14.74 13.10 -7.70
C ILE A 74 -14.65 14.44 -8.42
N MET A 75 -13.45 14.81 -8.87
CA MET A 75 -13.22 16.06 -9.59
C MET A 75 -14.00 16.11 -10.92
N ALA A 76 -14.12 14.96 -11.59
CA ALA A 76 -14.84 14.88 -12.86
C ALA A 76 -16.34 14.92 -12.71
N GLU A 77 -16.88 14.33 -11.63
CA GLU A 77 -18.33 14.16 -11.43
C GLU A 77 -18.98 15.29 -10.63
N ILE A 78 -18.21 16.02 -9.85
CA ILE A 78 -18.72 17.05 -8.94
C ILE A 78 -18.13 18.40 -9.31
N ASP A 79 -18.99 19.36 -9.62
CA ASP A 79 -18.56 20.71 -10.03
C ASP A 79 -18.38 21.67 -8.86
N ASP A 80 -19.19 21.51 -7.80
CA ASP A 80 -19.17 22.43 -6.65
C ASP A 80 -17.87 22.27 -5.85
N PRO A 81 -17.07 23.34 -5.69
CA PRO A 81 -15.81 23.26 -4.95
C PRO A 81 -15.96 22.79 -3.50
N ARG A 82 -17.02 23.19 -2.82
CA ARG A 82 -17.26 22.75 -1.43
C ARG A 82 -17.50 21.25 -1.36
N GLN A 83 -18.32 20.73 -2.26
CA GLN A 83 -18.58 19.30 -2.33
C GLN A 83 -17.34 18.53 -2.74
N ARG A 84 -16.53 19.06 -3.65
CA ARG A 84 -15.25 18.44 -4.02
C ARG A 84 -14.34 18.28 -2.80
N CYS A 85 -14.13 19.37 -2.05
CA CYS A 85 -13.30 19.33 -0.84
C CYS A 85 -13.85 18.34 0.18
N ARG A 86 -15.16 18.38 0.42
CA ARG A 86 -15.82 17.48 1.36
C ARG A 86 -15.64 16.04 0.98
N ASN A 87 -15.88 15.70 -0.30
CA ASN A 87 -15.80 14.31 -0.78
C ASN A 87 -14.37 13.79 -0.80
N VAL A 88 -13.40 14.62 -1.18
CA VAL A 88 -11.99 14.23 -1.12
C VAL A 88 -11.56 13.99 0.33
N LEU A 89 -11.96 14.85 1.24
CA LEU A 89 -11.63 14.69 2.66
C LEU A 89 -12.26 13.42 3.23
N LEU A 90 -13.54 13.16 2.91
CA LEU A 90 -14.21 11.93 3.32
C LEU A 90 -13.56 10.69 2.75
N LEU A 91 -13.12 10.77 1.49
CA LEU A 91 -12.36 9.69 0.85
C LEU A 91 -11.09 9.37 1.62
N LEU A 92 -10.29 10.38 1.94
CA LEU A 92 -9.03 10.21 2.65
C LEU A 92 -9.25 9.66 4.06
N LEU A 93 -10.21 10.19 4.79
CA LEU A 93 -10.53 9.72 6.14
C LEU A 93 -11.03 8.28 6.13
N SER A 94 -11.93 7.95 5.21
CA SER A 94 -12.44 6.59 5.05
C SER A 94 -11.33 5.61 4.65
N PHE A 95 -10.44 6.05 3.76
CA PHE A 95 -9.32 5.24 3.32
C PHE A 95 -8.37 4.94 4.49
N CYS A 96 -8.04 5.94 5.30
CA CYS A 96 -7.18 5.77 6.47
C CYS A 96 -7.85 4.87 7.52
N GLU A 97 -9.16 5.02 7.72
CA GLU A 97 -9.90 4.19 8.66
C GLU A 97 -9.91 2.72 8.24
N ARG A 98 -10.08 2.46 6.94
CA ARG A 98 -10.08 1.09 6.41
C ARG A 98 -8.69 0.50 6.26
N ASN A 99 -7.67 1.34 6.22
CA ASN A 99 -6.29 0.93 5.96
C ASN A 99 -5.35 1.53 7.02
N PRO A 100 -5.40 1.03 8.28
CA PRO A 100 -4.50 1.53 9.32
C PRO A 100 -3.01 1.39 8.97
N GLY A 101 -2.66 0.40 8.15
CA GLY A 101 -1.29 0.25 7.65
C GLY A 101 -0.83 1.44 6.81
N PHE A 102 -1.74 2.04 6.04
CA PHE A 102 -1.46 3.26 5.28
C PHE A 102 -1.17 4.44 6.21
N SER A 103 -1.96 4.58 7.27
CA SER A 103 -1.73 5.63 8.26
C SER A 103 -0.36 5.49 8.91
N ARG A 104 0.06 4.26 9.21
CA ARG A 104 1.40 4.00 9.76
C ARG A 104 2.52 4.37 8.77
N LEU A 105 2.31 4.12 7.48
CA LEU A 105 3.25 4.55 6.45
C LEU A 105 3.35 6.08 6.38
N LEU A 106 2.22 6.77 6.45
CA LEU A 106 2.19 8.24 6.42
C LEU A 106 2.92 8.85 7.60
N THR A 107 2.83 8.24 8.78
CA THR A 107 3.54 8.73 9.96
C THR A 107 5.02 8.38 9.96
N GLY A 108 5.46 7.52 9.04
CA GLY A 108 6.85 7.09 8.94
C GLY A 108 7.29 6.06 9.97
N ASP A 109 6.37 5.59 10.80
CA ASP A 109 6.67 4.62 11.85
C ASP A 109 7.32 3.35 11.32
N VAL A 110 6.71 2.76 10.28
CA VAL A 110 7.21 1.52 9.68
C VAL A 110 8.40 1.72 8.76
N LEU A 111 8.73 2.97 8.43
CA LEU A 111 9.83 3.31 7.53
C LEU A 111 11.10 3.70 8.26
N ALA A 112 11.14 3.62 9.57
CA ALA A 112 12.27 4.09 10.37
C ALA A 112 13.60 3.50 9.93
N GLY A 113 13.64 2.21 9.54
CA GLY A 113 14.85 1.54 9.07
C GLY A 113 15.15 1.74 7.59
N GLU A 114 14.24 2.38 6.83
CA GLU A 114 14.36 2.52 5.39
C GLU A 114 14.37 3.98 4.93
N THR A 115 14.39 4.91 5.88
CA THR A 115 14.20 6.34 5.61
C THR A 115 15.15 6.88 4.54
N GLU A 116 16.43 6.54 4.63
CA GLU A 116 17.44 7.05 3.69
C GLU A 116 17.20 6.55 2.27
N ARG A 117 16.75 5.30 2.12
CA ARG A 117 16.50 4.69 0.81
C ARG A 117 15.26 5.26 0.14
N LEU A 118 14.27 5.64 0.93
CA LEU A 118 12.98 6.14 0.44
C LEU A 118 12.91 7.66 0.36
N ARG A 119 13.91 8.33 0.91
CA ARG A 119 14.01 9.79 0.88
C ARG A 119 14.53 10.23 -0.49
N ARG A 120 13.64 10.55 -1.38
CA ARG A 120 14.03 11.07 -2.69
C ARG A 120 13.10 12.18 -3.11
#